data_243c2a55cb531a172efd4caedaa63d18
#
_entry.id   243c2a55cb531a172efd4caedaa63d18
#
_cell.length_a   1.000
_cell.length_b   1.000
_cell.length_c   1.000
_cell.angle_alpha   90.00
_cell.angle_beta   90.00
_cell.angle_gamma   90.00
#
_symmetry.space_group_name_H-M   'P 1'
#
loop_
_entity.id
_entity.type
_entity.pdbx_description
1 polymer ?
#
loop_
_entity_poly.entity_id
_entity_poly.type
_entity_poly.pdbx_seq_one_letter_code
_entity_poly.pdbx_strand_id
1 'polypeptide(L)'
;VPSNNAETDIARMLRPLTARFRDPALEAEFMREYVADVLGPFVRLALGLGVLTFTTYGLHDWVVFERPASAWWVRFGAVIPTMTVAWALTFTRAFAKAHQWILLLYGAAATLGVLWIAAISRGEASILYAGFAALFVTIGPLIARLDVARQALYTALSAALLVLFELRYARSPRAINLAQLWTLVAMGSLGTLLAWLNEKQSRVAFIARKTIRAQGEEIARERARSDALLRNVLPEPIAQRLKDGHAVIADGYEEATVLFADIVGFTPLSAKLSPHALVARLNEVFTAFDAQCAALGLEKIKTIGDAYMVVGGVPERRADHAVAVVTMALAMREVLADQRERHGDSLDIRIGVHSGPVVAGVIGTRKFAYDVWGDTVNTASRMESHARPGHVQISDQTRVLVEAHFALEDRGTIDVKGKGSMRTWFVLGPKVSA
;
A
#
# COMPACT_ATOMS: atom_id res chain seq x y z
N VAL A 1 -6.66 -12.01 -17.96
CA VAL A 1 -6.36 -13.42 -18.28
C VAL A 1 -4.84 -13.49 -18.37
N PRO A 2 -4.15 -14.29 -17.54
CA PRO A 2 -2.69 -14.42 -17.65
C PRO A 2 -2.35 -14.96 -19.05
N SER A 3 -1.30 -14.41 -19.63
CA SER A 3 -0.80 -14.86 -20.93
C SER A 3 -0.39 -16.35 -20.84
N ASN A 4 -0.53 -17.08 -21.94
CA ASN A 4 -0.18 -18.52 -22.05
C ASN A 4 1.26 -18.83 -21.53
N ASN A 5 2.15 -17.84 -21.53
CA ASN A 5 3.51 -17.95 -20.99
C ASN A 5 3.56 -18.01 -19.45
N ALA A 6 2.69 -17.26 -18.74
CA ALA A 6 2.70 -17.24 -17.28
C ALA A 6 2.22 -18.57 -16.67
N GLU A 7 1.26 -19.25 -17.28
CA GLU A 7 0.82 -20.59 -16.84
C GLU A 7 1.92 -21.64 -17.06
N THR A 8 2.64 -21.53 -18.16
CA THR A 8 3.76 -22.44 -18.48
C THR A 8 4.91 -22.27 -17.49
N ASP A 9 5.22 -21.04 -17.10
CA ASP A 9 6.28 -20.76 -16.13
C ASP A 9 5.91 -21.21 -14.72
N ILE A 10 4.64 -21.01 -14.30
CA ILE A 10 4.17 -21.53 -13.02
C ILE A 10 4.20 -23.07 -13.01
N ALA A 11 3.82 -23.73 -14.11
CA ALA A 11 3.87 -25.18 -14.21
C ALA A 11 5.29 -25.74 -14.03
N ARG A 12 6.32 -25.03 -14.49
CA ARG A 12 7.74 -25.40 -14.29
C ARG A 12 8.19 -25.28 -12.83
N MET A 13 7.56 -24.40 -12.04
CA MET A 13 7.86 -24.23 -10.63
C MET A 13 7.30 -25.37 -9.77
N LEU A 14 6.36 -26.16 -10.29
CA LEU A 14 5.69 -27.22 -9.56
C LEU A 14 6.29 -28.60 -9.86
N ARG A 15 6.19 -29.52 -8.88
CA ARG A 15 6.47 -30.95 -9.06
C ARG A 15 5.25 -31.61 -9.70
N PRO A 16 5.38 -32.39 -10.81
CA PRO A 16 4.24 -32.89 -11.57
C PRO A 16 3.26 -33.75 -10.76
N LEU A 17 3.78 -34.65 -9.91
CA LEU A 17 2.96 -35.62 -9.18
C LEU A 17 2.31 -35.04 -7.91
N THR A 18 2.98 -34.12 -7.22
CA THR A 18 2.53 -33.61 -5.92
C THR A 18 2.01 -32.18 -5.97
N ALA A 19 2.13 -31.50 -7.13
CA ALA A 19 1.83 -30.10 -7.33
C ALA A 19 2.55 -29.12 -6.37
N ARG A 20 3.51 -29.58 -5.55
CA ARG A 20 4.29 -28.75 -4.61
C ARG A 20 5.32 -27.91 -5.35
N PHE A 21 5.64 -26.73 -4.81
CA PHE A 21 6.75 -25.96 -5.35
C PHE A 21 8.07 -26.74 -5.26
N ARG A 22 8.93 -26.56 -6.26
CA ARG A 22 10.29 -27.13 -6.26
C ARG A 22 11.18 -26.42 -5.25
N ASP A 23 10.99 -25.11 -5.09
CA ASP A 23 11.67 -24.29 -4.09
C ASP A 23 11.06 -24.53 -2.69
N PRO A 24 11.82 -25.04 -1.70
CA PRO A 24 11.34 -25.29 -0.36
C PRO A 24 10.94 -24.02 0.40
N ALA A 25 11.60 -22.87 0.12
CA ALA A 25 11.29 -21.60 0.78
C ALA A 25 9.93 -21.08 0.32
N LEU A 26 9.67 -21.13 -0.98
CA LEU A 26 8.39 -20.74 -1.57
C LEU A 26 7.25 -21.67 -1.11
N GLU A 27 7.51 -22.98 -0.99
CA GLU A 27 6.52 -23.94 -0.45
C GLU A 27 6.20 -23.63 1.02
N ALA A 28 7.21 -23.31 1.83
CA ALA A 28 6.98 -22.94 3.23
C ALA A 28 6.21 -21.63 3.39
N GLU A 29 6.45 -20.66 2.54
CA GLU A 29 5.71 -19.39 2.49
C GLU A 29 4.25 -19.63 2.10
N PHE A 30 4.02 -20.39 1.01
CA PHE A 30 2.69 -20.80 0.58
C PHE A 30 1.92 -21.51 1.70
N MET A 31 2.53 -22.51 2.34
CA MET A 31 1.87 -23.30 3.37
C MET A 31 1.48 -22.47 4.60
N ARG A 32 2.28 -21.48 4.98
CA ARG A 32 1.93 -20.57 6.08
C ARG A 32 0.68 -19.77 5.77
N GLU A 33 0.60 -19.12 4.60
CA GLU A 33 -0.56 -18.34 4.19
C GLU A 33 -1.78 -19.25 3.94
N TYR A 34 -1.59 -20.36 3.24
CA TYR A 34 -2.65 -21.27 2.87
C TYR A 34 -3.35 -21.89 4.10
N VAL A 35 -2.58 -22.33 5.09
CA VAL A 35 -3.14 -22.94 6.32
C VAL A 35 -3.84 -21.87 7.17
N ALA A 36 -3.28 -20.67 7.27
CA ALA A 36 -3.86 -19.60 8.07
C ALA A 36 -5.17 -19.06 7.49
N ASP A 37 -5.14 -18.70 6.20
CA ASP A 37 -6.17 -17.86 5.60
C ASP A 37 -7.25 -18.67 4.84
N VAL A 38 -6.90 -19.84 4.32
CA VAL A 38 -7.79 -20.63 3.47
C VAL A 38 -8.18 -21.95 4.13
N LEU A 39 -7.20 -22.77 4.50
CA LEU A 39 -7.45 -24.12 4.99
C LEU A 39 -8.08 -24.11 6.37
N GLY A 40 -7.55 -23.36 7.31
CA GLY A 40 -7.98 -23.33 8.69
C GLY A 40 -9.47 -23.02 8.86
N PRO A 41 -9.96 -21.85 8.37
CA PRO A 41 -11.37 -21.49 8.45
C PRO A 41 -12.30 -22.50 7.77
N PHE A 42 -11.92 -22.95 6.57
CA PHE A 42 -12.72 -23.92 5.81
C PHE A 42 -12.83 -25.26 6.55
N VAL A 43 -11.71 -25.79 7.02
CA VAL A 43 -11.65 -27.09 7.73
C VAL A 43 -12.43 -27.04 9.03
N ARG A 44 -12.35 -25.95 9.81
CA ARG A 44 -13.13 -25.80 11.06
C ARG A 44 -14.63 -25.95 10.80
N LEU A 45 -15.13 -25.26 9.78
CA LEU A 45 -16.54 -25.37 9.40
C LEU A 45 -16.89 -26.79 8.94
N ALA A 46 -16.09 -27.35 8.02
CA ALA A 46 -16.34 -28.66 7.44
C ALA A 46 -16.32 -29.80 8.47
N LEU A 47 -15.31 -29.81 9.36
CA LEU A 47 -15.23 -30.83 10.41
C LEU A 47 -16.31 -30.65 11.48
N GLY A 48 -16.66 -29.41 11.82
CA GLY A 48 -17.78 -29.13 12.75
C GLY A 48 -19.11 -29.64 12.20
N LEU A 49 -19.39 -29.37 10.92
CA LEU A 49 -20.57 -29.93 10.24
C LEU A 49 -20.51 -31.48 10.20
N GLY A 50 -19.34 -32.07 10.00
CA GLY A 50 -19.17 -33.51 10.03
C GLY A 50 -19.47 -34.11 11.39
N VAL A 51 -19.03 -33.51 12.49
CA VAL A 51 -19.41 -33.92 13.84
C VAL A 51 -20.91 -33.85 14.06
N LEU A 52 -21.54 -32.74 13.64
CA LEU A 52 -22.98 -32.53 13.72
C LEU A 52 -23.74 -33.60 12.94
N THR A 53 -23.36 -33.82 11.67
CA THR A 53 -23.94 -34.85 10.81
C THR A 53 -23.82 -36.24 11.45
N PHE A 54 -22.63 -36.60 11.95
CA PHE A 54 -22.40 -37.88 12.55
C PHE A 54 -23.25 -38.08 13.83
N THR A 55 -23.50 -37.01 14.57
CA THR A 55 -24.36 -36.98 15.76
C THR A 55 -25.83 -37.17 15.36
N THR A 56 -26.31 -36.49 14.34
CA THR A 56 -27.72 -36.62 13.89
C THR A 56 -28.05 -37.99 13.32
N TYR A 57 -27.05 -38.68 12.76
CA TYR A 57 -27.21 -40.07 12.36
C TYR A 57 -27.49 -41.04 13.55
N GLY A 58 -27.21 -40.64 14.78
CA GLY A 58 -27.64 -41.37 15.96
C GLY A 58 -29.17 -41.49 16.09
N LEU A 59 -29.92 -40.53 15.54
CA LEU A 59 -31.39 -40.63 15.44
C LEU A 59 -31.80 -41.67 14.41
N HIS A 60 -31.07 -41.76 13.29
CA HIS A 60 -31.30 -42.76 12.26
C HIS A 60 -31.05 -44.17 12.80
N ASP A 61 -30.04 -44.35 13.68
CA ASP A 61 -29.80 -45.67 14.35
C ASP A 61 -31.03 -46.16 15.10
N TRP A 62 -31.84 -45.24 15.69
CA TRP A 62 -33.09 -45.62 16.38
C TRP A 62 -34.13 -46.25 15.46
N VAL A 63 -34.17 -45.79 14.21
CA VAL A 63 -35.12 -46.29 13.22
C VAL A 63 -34.67 -47.63 12.61
N VAL A 64 -33.34 -47.78 12.45
CA VAL A 64 -32.75 -48.92 11.72
C VAL A 64 -32.49 -50.13 12.63
N PHE A 65 -32.21 -49.88 13.92
CA PHE A 65 -31.87 -50.95 14.87
C PHE A 65 -32.98 -51.20 15.90
N GLU A 66 -33.37 -52.44 16.07
CA GLU A 66 -34.29 -52.84 17.18
C GLU A 66 -33.69 -52.52 18.55
N ARG A 67 -32.34 -52.56 18.69
CA ARG A 67 -31.58 -52.21 19.89
C ARG A 67 -30.40 -51.30 19.52
N PRO A 68 -30.59 -49.98 19.43
CA PRO A 68 -29.56 -49.05 18.98
C PRO A 68 -28.40 -48.89 19.96
N ALA A 69 -28.48 -49.42 21.17
CA ALA A 69 -27.47 -49.21 22.23
C ALA A 69 -26.02 -49.55 21.79
N SER A 70 -25.85 -50.66 21.07
CA SER A 70 -24.51 -51.05 20.57
C SER A 70 -23.94 -50.08 19.52
N ALA A 71 -24.77 -49.61 18.60
CA ALA A 71 -24.38 -48.58 17.61
C ALA A 71 -24.08 -47.24 18.28
N TRP A 72 -24.87 -46.86 19.28
CA TRP A 72 -24.66 -45.65 20.06
C TRP A 72 -23.39 -45.68 20.90
N TRP A 73 -23.02 -46.79 21.50
CA TRP A 73 -21.74 -46.92 22.21
C TRP A 73 -20.57 -46.68 21.29
N VAL A 74 -20.57 -47.17 20.07
CA VAL A 74 -19.54 -46.91 19.09
C VAL A 74 -19.55 -45.44 18.67
N ARG A 75 -20.73 -44.93 18.31
CA ARG A 75 -20.89 -43.57 17.78
C ARG A 75 -20.54 -42.51 18.82
N PHE A 76 -21.19 -42.53 19.96
CA PHE A 76 -21.08 -41.54 21.02
C PHE A 76 -19.92 -41.79 21.99
N GLY A 77 -19.51 -43.05 22.16
CA GLY A 77 -18.42 -43.43 23.08
C GLY A 77 -17.02 -43.35 22.47
N ALA A 78 -16.89 -43.54 21.17
CA ALA A 78 -15.57 -43.56 20.51
C ALA A 78 -15.45 -42.54 19.33
N VAL A 79 -16.35 -42.62 18.38
CA VAL A 79 -16.18 -41.90 17.10
C VAL A 79 -16.35 -40.37 17.25
N ILE A 80 -17.50 -39.94 17.81
CA ILE A 80 -17.79 -38.53 18.01
C ILE A 80 -16.76 -37.85 18.93
N PRO A 81 -16.36 -38.44 20.08
CA PRO A 81 -15.28 -37.85 20.87
C PRO A 81 -13.98 -37.70 20.11
N THR A 82 -13.56 -38.72 19.35
CA THR A 82 -12.33 -38.61 18.51
C THR A 82 -12.44 -37.53 17.44
N MET A 83 -13.57 -37.47 16.74
CA MET A 83 -13.83 -36.42 15.75
C MET A 83 -13.88 -35.03 16.38
N THR A 84 -14.47 -34.88 17.54
CA THR A 84 -14.56 -33.63 18.30
C THR A 84 -13.18 -33.15 18.75
N VAL A 85 -12.34 -34.07 19.25
CA VAL A 85 -10.95 -33.74 19.60
C VAL A 85 -10.18 -33.29 18.36
N ALA A 86 -10.28 -34.02 17.25
CA ALA A 86 -9.63 -33.60 15.99
C ALA A 86 -10.12 -32.24 15.51
N TRP A 87 -11.41 -31.96 15.62
CA TRP A 87 -11.99 -30.64 15.32
C TRP A 87 -11.47 -29.54 16.26
N ALA A 88 -11.45 -29.80 17.56
CA ALA A 88 -10.93 -28.87 18.56
C ALA A 88 -9.45 -28.53 18.34
N LEU A 89 -8.64 -29.49 17.89
CA LEU A 89 -7.23 -29.28 17.55
C LEU A 89 -7.05 -28.28 16.39
N THR A 90 -8.05 -28.10 15.52
CA THR A 90 -7.98 -27.10 14.45
C THR A 90 -7.90 -25.65 14.95
N PHE A 91 -8.30 -25.39 16.19
CA PHE A 91 -8.22 -24.07 16.83
C PHE A 91 -6.88 -23.81 17.53
N THR A 92 -5.99 -24.80 17.57
CA THR A 92 -4.70 -24.72 18.25
C THR A 92 -3.56 -24.39 17.28
N ARG A 93 -2.43 -23.92 17.84
CA ARG A 93 -1.18 -23.72 17.06
C ARG A 93 -0.61 -25.02 16.48
N ALA A 94 -0.96 -26.18 17.07
CA ALA A 94 -0.56 -27.48 16.57
C ALA A 94 -1.12 -27.77 15.18
N PHE A 95 -2.29 -27.22 14.83
CA PHE A 95 -2.90 -27.39 13.52
C PHE A 95 -1.99 -26.96 12.38
N ALA A 96 -1.30 -25.84 12.51
CA ALA A 96 -0.39 -25.35 11.47
C ALA A 96 0.72 -26.37 11.12
N LYS A 97 1.17 -27.17 12.10
CA LYS A 97 2.24 -28.15 11.92
C LYS A 97 1.73 -29.55 11.59
N ALA A 98 0.57 -29.94 12.15
CA ALA A 98 0.07 -31.31 12.10
C ALA A 98 -1.28 -31.45 11.38
N HIS A 99 -1.74 -30.43 10.65
CA HIS A 99 -3.07 -30.40 10.03
C HIS A 99 -3.39 -31.64 9.20
N GLN A 100 -2.46 -32.13 8.41
CA GLN A 100 -2.68 -33.31 7.58
C GLN A 100 -2.90 -34.61 8.38
N TRP A 101 -2.21 -34.74 9.53
CA TRP A 101 -2.40 -35.88 10.43
C TRP A 101 -3.70 -35.79 11.23
N ILE A 102 -4.09 -34.58 11.64
CA ILE A 102 -5.36 -34.32 12.31
C ILE A 102 -6.53 -34.67 11.39
N LEU A 103 -6.44 -34.26 10.11
CA LEU A 103 -7.45 -34.54 9.09
C LEU A 103 -7.52 -36.05 8.77
N LEU A 104 -6.38 -36.73 8.71
CA LEU A 104 -6.31 -38.17 8.52
C LEU A 104 -6.96 -38.91 9.67
N LEU A 105 -6.66 -38.51 10.91
CA LEU A 105 -7.26 -39.10 12.13
C LEU A 105 -8.78 -38.94 12.14
N TYR A 106 -9.27 -37.73 11.78
CA TYR A 106 -10.71 -37.47 11.69
C TYR A 106 -11.39 -38.37 10.68
N GLY A 107 -10.83 -38.50 9.48
CA GLY A 107 -11.37 -39.36 8.43
C GLY A 107 -11.32 -40.83 8.79
N ALA A 108 -10.22 -41.30 9.38
CA ALA A 108 -10.06 -42.69 9.85
C ALA A 108 -11.06 -43.04 10.93
N ALA A 109 -11.27 -42.17 11.93
CA ALA A 109 -12.25 -42.37 12.97
C ALA A 109 -13.67 -42.52 12.43
N ALA A 110 -14.06 -41.63 11.49
CA ALA A 110 -15.35 -41.69 10.81
C ALA A 110 -15.53 -43.02 10.03
N THR A 111 -14.54 -43.40 9.24
CA THR A 111 -14.58 -44.63 8.42
C THR A 111 -14.64 -45.88 9.28
N LEU A 112 -13.75 -46.02 10.26
CA LEU A 112 -13.73 -47.17 11.18
C LEU A 112 -15.03 -47.24 11.97
N GLY A 113 -15.56 -46.12 12.44
CA GLY A 113 -16.84 -46.09 13.18
C GLY A 113 -18.01 -46.57 12.34
N VAL A 114 -18.13 -46.15 11.07
CA VAL A 114 -19.20 -46.59 10.18
C VAL A 114 -19.04 -48.08 9.84
N LEU A 115 -17.82 -48.58 9.58
CA LEU A 115 -17.56 -50.01 9.36
C LEU A 115 -17.88 -50.86 10.59
N TRP A 116 -17.55 -50.39 11.77
CA TRP A 116 -17.89 -51.10 13.02
C TRP A 116 -19.40 -51.17 13.23
N ILE A 117 -20.13 -50.06 13.00
CA ILE A 117 -21.59 -50.06 13.07
C ILE A 117 -22.19 -51.03 12.02
N ALA A 118 -21.60 -51.08 10.82
CA ALA A 118 -21.98 -52.04 9.77
C ALA A 118 -21.76 -53.50 10.21
N ALA A 119 -20.68 -53.79 10.98
CA ALA A 119 -20.36 -55.12 11.49
C ALA A 119 -21.36 -55.64 12.53
N ILE A 120 -21.91 -54.75 13.36
CA ILE A 120 -22.88 -55.11 14.40
C ILE A 120 -24.32 -55.11 13.90
N SER A 121 -24.57 -54.50 12.70
CA SER A 121 -25.87 -54.47 12.06
C SER A 121 -26.18 -55.79 11.36
N ARG A 122 -27.48 -56.08 11.09
CA ARG A 122 -27.94 -57.30 10.41
C ARG A 122 -28.76 -56.93 9.18
N GLY A 123 -28.73 -57.80 8.17
CA GLY A 123 -29.53 -57.64 6.98
C GLY A 123 -29.18 -56.43 6.11
N GLU A 124 -30.18 -55.75 5.59
CA GLU A 124 -30.02 -54.59 4.69
C GLU A 124 -29.31 -53.42 5.33
N ALA A 125 -29.41 -53.26 6.66
CA ALA A 125 -28.69 -52.21 7.40
C ALA A 125 -27.18 -52.33 7.28
N SER A 126 -26.62 -53.56 7.24
CA SER A 126 -25.18 -53.76 7.05
C SER A 126 -24.70 -53.25 5.70
N ILE A 127 -25.45 -53.48 4.64
CA ILE A 127 -25.17 -53.04 3.27
C ILE A 127 -25.23 -51.52 3.20
N LEU A 128 -26.22 -50.91 3.81
CA LEU A 128 -26.42 -49.48 3.85
C LEU A 128 -25.23 -48.77 4.52
N TYR A 129 -24.82 -49.25 5.71
CA TYR A 129 -23.68 -48.64 6.43
C TYR A 129 -22.35 -48.88 5.71
N ALA A 130 -22.15 -50.04 5.06
CA ALA A 130 -20.96 -50.25 4.22
C ALA A 130 -20.92 -49.28 3.01
N GLY A 131 -22.07 -48.97 2.41
CA GLY A 131 -22.21 -47.96 1.40
C GLY A 131 -21.88 -46.55 1.91
N PHE A 132 -22.34 -46.21 3.10
CA PHE A 132 -21.95 -44.93 3.74
C PHE A 132 -20.46 -44.85 4.06
N ALA A 133 -19.82 -45.96 4.44
CA ALA A 133 -18.37 -45.97 4.63
C ALA A 133 -17.64 -45.62 3.32
N ALA A 134 -18.06 -46.19 2.19
CA ALA A 134 -17.49 -45.87 0.89
C ALA A 134 -17.68 -44.40 0.54
N LEU A 135 -18.81 -43.79 0.86
CA LEU A 135 -19.08 -42.37 0.66
C LEU A 135 -18.17 -41.47 1.52
N PHE A 136 -18.01 -41.81 2.81
CA PHE A 136 -17.09 -41.05 3.70
C PHE A 136 -15.65 -41.13 3.26
N VAL A 137 -15.20 -42.27 2.74
CA VAL A 137 -13.85 -42.44 2.16
C VAL A 137 -13.62 -41.54 0.98
N THR A 138 -14.64 -41.19 0.21
CA THR A 138 -14.53 -40.42 -1.02
C THR A 138 -14.72 -38.93 -0.81
N ILE A 139 -15.74 -38.54 -0.07
CA ILE A 139 -16.11 -37.14 0.14
C ILE A 139 -15.32 -36.52 1.30
N GLY A 140 -15.08 -37.27 2.38
CA GLY A 140 -14.40 -36.77 3.56
C GLY A 140 -13.05 -36.13 3.29
N PRO A 141 -12.12 -36.78 2.60
CA PRO A 141 -10.82 -36.22 2.28
C PRO A 141 -10.86 -35.05 1.29
N LEU A 142 -11.83 -35.02 0.39
CA LEU A 142 -12.05 -33.90 -0.53
C LEU A 142 -12.45 -32.63 0.25
N ILE A 143 -13.35 -32.80 1.20
CA ILE A 143 -13.76 -31.75 2.12
C ILE A 143 -12.61 -31.38 3.08
N ALA A 144 -11.86 -32.37 3.56
CA ALA A 144 -10.74 -32.15 4.46
C ALA A 144 -9.49 -31.54 3.77
N ARG A 145 -9.43 -31.53 2.45
CA ARG A 145 -8.28 -31.02 1.67
C ARG A 145 -6.95 -31.69 2.05
N LEU A 146 -6.96 -33.03 2.12
CA LEU A 146 -5.74 -33.80 2.26
C LEU A 146 -4.81 -33.57 1.05
N ASP A 147 -3.50 -33.58 1.28
CA ASP A 147 -2.55 -33.56 0.17
C ASP A 147 -2.63 -34.85 -0.66
N VAL A 148 -2.16 -34.80 -1.89
CA VAL A 148 -2.26 -35.90 -2.87
C VAL A 148 -1.75 -37.23 -2.30
N ALA A 149 -0.61 -37.20 -1.60
CA ALA A 149 0.02 -38.42 -1.06
C ALA A 149 -0.81 -39.02 0.08
N ARG A 150 -1.31 -38.19 1.00
CA ARG A 150 -2.13 -38.65 2.13
C ARG A 150 -3.54 -39.03 1.70
N GLN A 151 -4.07 -38.38 0.66
CA GLN A 151 -5.32 -38.75 0.02
C GLN A 151 -5.21 -40.17 -0.58
N ALA A 152 -4.15 -40.46 -1.34
CA ALA A 152 -3.90 -41.78 -1.91
C ALA A 152 -3.71 -42.83 -0.81
N LEU A 153 -2.95 -42.53 0.24
CA LEU A 153 -2.76 -43.41 1.40
C LEU A 153 -4.08 -43.71 2.11
N TYR A 154 -4.89 -42.68 2.38
CA TYR A 154 -6.18 -42.81 3.01
C TYR A 154 -7.12 -43.70 2.21
N THR A 155 -7.18 -43.49 0.90
CA THR A 155 -7.99 -44.29 -0.04
C THR A 155 -7.53 -45.78 -0.01
N ALA A 156 -6.23 -46.02 -0.09
CA ALA A 156 -5.66 -47.38 -0.08
C ALA A 156 -5.95 -48.11 1.25
N LEU A 157 -5.75 -47.43 2.39
CA LEU A 157 -6.04 -48.00 3.72
C LEU A 157 -7.53 -48.28 3.90
N SER A 158 -8.40 -47.38 3.46
CA SER A 158 -9.85 -47.56 3.52
C SER A 158 -10.33 -48.67 2.62
N ALA A 159 -9.74 -48.84 1.43
CA ALA A 159 -10.02 -49.98 0.56
C ALA A 159 -9.62 -51.31 1.20
N ALA A 160 -8.42 -51.38 1.81
CA ALA A 160 -7.96 -52.56 2.50
C ALA A 160 -8.87 -52.89 3.69
N LEU A 161 -9.28 -51.91 4.48
CA LEU A 161 -10.23 -52.09 5.60
C LEU A 161 -11.60 -52.59 5.14
N LEU A 162 -12.12 -52.04 4.01
CA LEU A 162 -13.37 -52.50 3.44
C LEU A 162 -13.27 -53.97 2.97
N VAL A 163 -12.18 -54.34 2.28
CA VAL A 163 -11.94 -55.73 1.85
C VAL A 163 -11.87 -56.69 3.06
N LEU A 164 -11.13 -56.32 4.13
CA LEU A 164 -11.05 -57.09 5.36
C LEU A 164 -12.43 -57.23 6.04
N PHE A 165 -13.20 -56.14 6.06
CA PHE A 165 -14.56 -56.15 6.57
C PHE A 165 -15.44 -57.12 5.77
N GLU A 166 -15.43 -57.03 4.43
CA GLU A 166 -16.19 -57.93 3.57
C GLU A 166 -15.81 -59.38 3.75
N LEU A 167 -14.50 -59.70 3.83
CA LEU A 167 -14.02 -61.07 4.05
C LEU A 167 -14.48 -61.66 5.41
N ARG A 168 -14.63 -60.82 6.44
CA ARG A 168 -14.91 -61.28 7.82
C ARG A 168 -16.40 -61.30 8.17
N TYR A 169 -17.15 -60.33 7.63
CA TYR A 169 -18.51 -60.04 8.10
C TYR A 169 -19.56 -60.04 6.99
N ALA A 170 -19.18 -59.98 5.71
CA ALA A 170 -20.15 -59.85 4.64
C ALA A 170 -21.06 -61.08 4.48
N ARG A 171 -22.32 -60.80 4.46
CA ARG A 171 -23.38 -61.73 4.13
C ARG A 171 -24.05 -61.40 2.78
N SER A 172 -23.46 -60.43 2.03
CA SER A 172 -23.97 -59.94 0.78
C SER A 172 -23.57 -60.80 -0.41
N PRO A 173 -24.32 -60.77 -1.50
CA PRO A 173 -23.95 -61.46 -2.75
C PRO A 173 -22.64 -60.92 -3.32
N ARG A 174 -21.74 -61.78 -3.81
CA ARG A 174 -20.43 -61.42 -4.39
C ARG A 174 -20.51 -60.27 -5.42
N ALA A 175 -21.58 -60.14 -6.18
CA ALA A 175 -21.79 -59.07 -7.18
C ALA A 175 -21.87 -57.68 -6.51
N ILE A 176 -22.54 -57.56 -5.35
CA ILE A 176 -22.67 -56.30 -4.59
C ILE A 176 -21.32 -55.91 -4.03
N ASN A 177 -20.56 -56.84 -3.49
CA ASN A 177 -19.22 -56.61 -2.92
C ASN A 177 -18.23 -56.09 -3.97
N LEU A 178 -18.26 -56.65 -5.22
CA LEU A 178 -17.46 -56.18 -6.32
C LEU A 178 -17.88 -54.75 -6.74
N ALA A 179 -19.15 -54.43 -6.78
CA ALA A 179 -19.66 -53.10 -7.14
C ALA A 179 -19.21 -52.06 -6.08
N GLN A 180 -19.24 -52.38 -4.78
CA GLN A 180 -18.74 -51.49 -3.70
C GLN A 180 -17.24 -51.24 -3.81
N LEU A 181 -16.44 -52.27 -4.09
CA LEU A 181 -15.00 -52.15 -4.29
C LEU A 181 -14.67 -51.26 -5.51
N TRP A 182 -15.35 -51.49 -6.64
CA TRP A 182 -15.20 -50.68 -7.81
C TRP A 182 -15.57 -49.19 -7.56
N THR A 183 -16.69 -48.94 -6.86
CA THR A 183 -17.11 -47.60 -6.46
C THR A 183 -16.03 -46.91 -5.60
N LEU A 184 -15.47 -47.64 -4.62
CA LEU A 184 -14.42 -47.13 -3.76
C LEU A 184 -13.16 -46.73 -4.55
N VAL A 185 -12.70 -47.64 -5.44
CA VAL A 185 -11.52 -47.38 -6.29
C VAL A 185 -11.76 -46.21 -7.23
N ALA A 186 -12.90 -46.19 -7.91
CA ALA A 186 -13.24 -45.13 -8.84
C ALA A 186 -13.34 -43.76 -8.15
N MET A 187 -14.07 -43.71 -7.03
CA MET A 187 -14.24 -42.48 -6.26
C MET A 187 -12.96 -42.03 -5.56
N GLY A 188 -12.17 -42.97 -5.04
CA GLY A 188 -10.86 -42.66 -4.44
C GLY A 188 -9.87 -42.12 -5.46
N SER A 189 -9.87 -42.66 -6.68
CA SER A 189 -9.07 -42.13 -7.80
C SER A 189 -9.51 -40.72 -8.20
N LEU A 190 -10.83 -40.49 -8.30
CA LEU A 190 -11.39 -39.18 -8.56
C LEU A 190 -11.03 -38.18 -7.42
N GLY A 191 -11.15 -38.61 -6.15
CA GLY A 191 -10.76 -37.81 -5.00
C GLY A 191 -9.28 -37.40 -5.04
N THR A 192 -8.41 -38.33 -5.42
CA THR A 192 -6.95 -38.05 -5.58
C THR A 192 -6.68 -37.07 -6.70
N LEU A 193 -7.37 -37.21 -7.84
CA LEU A 193 -7.26 -36.25 -8.95
C LEU A 193 -7.76 -34.86 -8.55
N LEU A 194 -8.89 -34.77 -7.87
CA LEU A 194 -9.43 -33.51 -7.38
C LEU A 194 -8.52 -32.86 -6.32
N ALA A 195 -7.92 -33.64 -5.45
CA ALA A 195 -6.90 -33.15 -4.50
C ALA A 195 -5.72 -32.52 -5.24
N TRP A 196 -5.21 -33.21 -6.26
CA TRP A 196 -4.14 -32.69 -7.10
C TRP A 196 -4.52 -31.39 -7.83
N LEU A 197 -5.71 -31.33 -8.43
CA LEU A 197 -6.20 -30.12 -9.07
C LEU A 197 -6.34 -28.94 -8.09
N ASN A 198 -6.92 -29.19 -6.90
CA ASN A 198 -7.05 -28.19 -5.86
C ASN A 198 -5.70 -27.67 -5.36
N GLU A 199 -4.73 -28.56 -5.15
CA GLU A 199 -3.39 -28.18 -4.75
C GLU A 199 -2.71 -27.31 -5.83
N LYS A 200 -2.81 -27.73 -7.10
CA LYS A 200 -2.29 -26.97 -8.22
C LYS A 200 -2.93 -25.59 -8.32
N GLN A 201 -4.27 -25.51 -8.31
CA GLN A 201 -4.99 -24.22 -8.38
C GLN A 201 -4.65 -23.30 -7.22
N SER A 202 -4.55 -23.83 -6.00
CA SER A 202 -4.20 -23.03 -4.81
C SER A 202 -2.82 -22.39 -4.95
N ARG A 203 -1.84 -23.12 -5.49
CA ARG A 203 -0.48 -22.58 -5.72
C ARG A 203 -0.42 -21.58 -6.87
N VAL A 204 -1.15 -21.84 -7.96
CA VAL A 204 -1.29 -20.87 -9.07
C VAL A 204 -1.90 -19.57 -8.56
N ALA A 205 -2.98 -19.66 -7.77
CA ALA A 205 -3.63 -18.50 -7.17
C ALA A 205 -2.72 -17.74 -6.18
N PHE A 206 -1.86 -18.46 -5.45
CA PHE A 206 -0.87 -17.85 -4.56
C PHE A 206 0.17 -17.04 -5.34
N ILE A 207 0.76 -17.61 -6.40
CA ILE A 207 1.72 -16.89 -7.26
C ILE A 207 1.06 -15.67 -7.90
N ALA A 208 -0.16 -15.82 -8.45
CA ALA A 208 -0.89 -14.70 -9.05
C ALA A 208 -1.11 -13.55 -8.04
N ARG A 209 -1.54 -13.86 -6.80
CA ARG A 209 -1.71 -12.86 -5.74
C ARG A 209 -0.38 -12.19 -5.37
N LYS A 210 0.70 -12.97 -5.26
CA LYS A 210 2.05 -12.45 -4.96
C LYS A 210 2.53 -11.49 -6.05
N THR A 211 2.34 -11.85 -7.32
CA THR A 211 2.68 -11.00 -8.47
C THR A 211 1.87 -9.70 -8.47
N ILE A 212 0.56 -9.79 -8.27
CA ILE A 212 -0.32 -8.60 -8.23
C ILE A 212 0.08 -7.66 -7.07
N ARG A 213 0.43 -8.20 -5.89
CA ARG A 213 0.91 -7.39 -4.76
C ARG A 213 2.21 -6.68 -5.10
N ALA A 214 3.19 -7.41 -5.66
CA ALA A 214 4.48 -6.82 -6.05
C ALA A 214 4.33 -5.72 -7.10
N GLN A 215 3.50 -5.94 -8.12
CA GLN A 215 3.19 -4.93 -9.14
C GLN A 215 2.47 -3.71 -8.55
N GLY A 216 1.53 -3.93 -7.63
CA GLY A 216 0.84 -2.85 -6.92
C GLY A 216 1.79 -1.97 -6.10
N GLU A 217 2.75 -2.58 -5.39
CA GLU A 217 3.78 -1.86 -4.63
C GLU A 217 4.73 -1.07 -5.55
N GLU A 218 5.10 -1.64 -6.70
CA GLU A 218 5.94 -0.96 -7.69
C GLU A 218 5.23 0.26 -8.28
N ILE A 219 3.99 0.09 -8.73
CA ILE A 219 3.15 1.19 -9.23
C ILE A 219 2.97 2.29 -8.17
N ALA A 220 2.75 1.89 -6.90
CA ALA A 220 2.61 2.86 -5.81
C ALA A 220 3.91 3.66 -5.58
N ARG A 221 5.08 3.00 -5.65
CA ARG A 221 6.38 3.67 -5.55
C ARG A 221 6.64 4.62 -6.72
N GLU A 222 6.33 4.19 -7.95
CA GLU A 222 6.48 5.06 -9.12
C GLU A 222 5.57 6.28 -9.06
N ARG A 223 4.30 6.09 -8.65
CA ARG A 223 3.37 7.20 -8.43
C ARG A 223 3.87 8.17 -7.36
N ALA A 224 4.30 7.67 -6.21
CA ALA A 224 4.84 8.50 -5.14
C ALA A 224 6.07 9.29 -5.59
N ARG A 225 6.96 8.67 -6.39
CA ARG A 225 8.13 9.36 -6.98
C ARG A 225 7.72 10.43 -7.98
N SER A 226 6.78 10.13 -8.85
CA SER A 226 6.24 11.10 -9.82
C SER A 226 5.58 12.28 -9.11
N ASP A 227 4.80 12.00 -8.07
CA ASP A 227 4.15 13.04 -7.27
C ASP A 227 5.15 13.92 -6.53
N ALA A 228 6.20 13.35 -5.95
CA ALA A 228 7.27 14.10 -5.32
C ALA A 228 8.00 15.03 -6.32
N LEU A 229 8.28 14.54 -7.53
CA LEU A 229 8.89 15.37 -8.58
C LEU A 229 7.98 16.52 -9.01
N LEU A 230 6.68 16.28 -9.13
CA LEU A 230 5.71 17.32 -9.50
C LEU A 230 5.59 18.40 -8.42
N ARG A 231 5.61 18.02 -7.14
CA ARG A 231 5.59 18.95 -5.99
C ARG A 231 6.86 19.80 -5.86
N ASN A 232 7.99 19.32 -6.38
CA ASN A 232 9.22 20.13 -6.44
C ASN A 232 9.16 21.23 -7.51
N VAL A 233 8.18 21.19 -8.41
CA VAL A 233 8.05 22.14 -9.53
C VAL A 233 6.83 23.05 -9.34
N LEU A 234 5.78 22.55 -8.68
CA LEU A 234 4.49 23.23 -8.54
C LEU A 234 4.01 23.18 -7.08
N PRO A 235 3.36 24.25 -6.59
CA PRO A 235 2.67 24.21 -5.30
C PRO A 235 1.62 23.10 -5.26
N GLU A 236 1.43 22.45 -4.10
CA GLU A 236 0.52 21.31 -3.93
C GLU A 236 -0.90 21.53 -4.48
N PRO A 237 -1.59 22.67 -4.18
CA PRO A 237 -2.94 22.91 -4.71
C PRO A 237 -2.98 22.99 -6.24
N ILE A 238 -1.92 23.49 -6.84
CA ILE A 238 -1.79 23.65 -8.30
C ILE A 238 -1.49 22.30 -8.96
N ALA A 239 -0.59 21.51 -8.36
CA ALA A 239 -0.27 20.15 -8.80
C ALA A 239 -1.53 19.26 -8.79
N GLN A 240 -2.37 19.38 -7.76
CA GLN A 240 -3.62 18.64 -7.68
C GLN A 240 -4.61 19.03 -8.79
N ARG A 241 -4.80 20.33 -9.04
CA ARG A 241 -5.70 20.81 -10.10
C ARG A 241 -5.25 20.36 -11.49
N LEU A 242 -3.94 20.28 -11.75
CA LEU A 242 -3.41 19.72 -13.00
C LEU A 242 -3.69 18.22 -13.14
N LYS A 243 -3.56 17.44 -12.05
CA LYS A 243 -3.92 16.01 -12.03
C LYS A 243 -5.41 15.79 -12.29
N ASP A 244 -6.24 16.70 -11.79
CA ASP A 244 -7.70 16.68 -12.01
C ASP A 244 -8.10 17.11 -13.43
N GLY A 245 -7.12 17.42 -14.30
CA GLY A 245 -7.33 17.70 -15.72
C GLY A 245 -7.65 19.15 -16.04
N HIS A 246 -7.44 20.10 -15.12
CA HIS A 246 -7.61 21.52 -15.41
C HIS A 246 -6.50 22.02 -16.34
N ALA A 247 -6.85 22.32 -17.59
CA ALA A 247 -5.88 22.73 -18.61
C ALA A 247 -5.35 24.17 -18.43
N VAL A 248 -6.12 25.03 -17.77
CA VAL A 248 -5.76 26.42 -17.49
C VAL A 248 -5.98 26.69 -16.01
N ILE A 249 -4.95 27.17 -15.35
CA ILE A 249 -4.99 27.59 -13.95
C ILE A 249 -4.56 29.05 -13.92
N ALA A 250 -5.49 29.93 -13.57
CA ALA A 250 -5.25 31.38 -13.43
C ALA A 250 -6.19 31.91 -12.34
N ASP A 251 -5.63 32.32 -11.22
CA ASP A 251 -6.37 32.79 -10.05
C ASP A 251 -5.99 34.24 -9.73
N GLY A 252 -6.99 35.09 -9.47
CA GLY A 252 -6.81 36.45 -9.00
C GLY A 252 -6.66 36.57 -7.51
N TYR A 253 -5.70 37.35 -7.04
CA TYR A 253 -5.44 37.64 -5.65
C TYR A 253 -5.44 39.17 -5.49
N GLU A 254 -6.39 39.66 -4.68
CA GLU A 254 -6.50 41.11 -4.41
C GLU A 254 -5.37 41.62 -3.51
N GLU A 255 -4.86 40.73 -2.65
CA GLU A 255 -3.85 41.03 -1.64
C GLU A 255 -2.71 40.03 -1.74
N ALA A 256 -1.58 40.46 -2.24
CA ALA A 256 -0.33 39.70 -2.27
C ALA A 256 0.86 40.62 -2.09
N THR A 257 1.98 40.11 -1.65
CA THR A 257 3.24 40.87 -1.56
C THR A 257 4.32 40.13 -2.32
N VAL A 258 4.95 40.87 -3.24
CA VAL A 258 6.00 40.38 -4.13
C VAL A 258 7.34 40.94 -3.68
N LEU A 259 8.34 40.07 -3.59
CA LEU A 259 9.73 40.39 -3.30
C LEU A 259 10.61 40.01 -4.48
N PHE A 260 11.47 40.94 -4.90
CA PHE A 260 12.63 40.65 -5.73
C PHE A 260 13.89 40.91 -4.93
N ALA A 261 14.86 40.04 -5.04
CA ALA A 261 16.18 40.17 -4.45
C ALA A 261 17.23 39.87 -5.52
N ASP A 262 18.26 40.71 -5.65
CA ASP A 262 19.33 40.59 -6.63
C ASP A 262 20.70 40.65 -5.92
N ILE A 263 21.63 39.79 -6.31
CA ILE A 263 22.96 39.71 -5.68
C ILE A 263 23.89 40.72 -6.27
N VAL A 264 24.23 41.75 -5.53
CA VAL A 264 25.18 42.77 -5.91
C VAL A 264 26.61 42.23 -5.91
N GLY A 265 27.37 42.55 -6.96
CA GLY A 265 28.75 42.06 -7.12
C GLY A 265 28.84 40.66 -7.75
N PHE A 266 27.72 40.07 -8.15
CA PHE A 266 27.71 38.76 -8.79
C PHE A 266 28.44 38.75 -10.16
N THR A 267 28.21 39.74 -11.02
CA THR A 267 28.87 39.83 -12.33
C THR A 267 30.40 39.87 -12.24
N PRO A 268 31.03 40.71 -11.38
CA PRO A 268 32.48 40.63 -11.16
C PRO A 268 32.97 39.33 -10.56
N LEU A 269 32.17 38.69 -9.72
CA LEU A 269 32.50 37.39 -9.10
C LEU A 269 32.43 36.27 -10.15
N SER A 270 31.43 36.29 -11.01
CA SER A 270 31.25 35.29 -12.08
C SER A 270 32.41 35.28 -13.08
N ALA A 271 33.04 36.41 -13.31
CA ALA A 271 34.22 36.51 -14.16
C ALA A 271 35.50 35.90 -13.55
N LYS A 272 35.52 35.67 -12.21
CA LYS A 272 36.69 35.14 -11.46
C LYS A 272 36.57 33.65 -11.12
N LEU A 273 35.38 33.11 -11.11
CA LEU A 273 35.11 31.73 -10.73
C LEU A 273 34.99 30.80 -11.95
N SER A 274 35.32 29.54 -11.75
CA SER A 274 34.95 28.52 -12.75
C SER A 274 33.43 28.34 -12.79
N PRO A 275 32.83 27.90 -13.92
CA PRO A 275 31.37 27.67 -14.01
C PRO A 275 30.82 26.79 -12.89
N HIS A 276 31.54 25.73 -12.51
CA HIS A 276 31.12 24.85 -11.46
C HIS A 276 31.14 25.54 -10.07
N ALA A 277 32.19 26.31 -9.77
CA ALA A 277 32.31 27.03 -8.50
C ALA A 277 31.23 28.13 -8.40
N LEU A 278 30.92 28.82 -9.51
CA LEU A 278 29.87 29.80 -9.56
C LEU A 278 28.49 29.22 -9.27
N VAL A 279 28.15 28.10 -9.94
CA VAL A 279 26.86 27.40 -9.70
C VAL A 279 26.78 26.86 -8.28
N ALA A 280 27.88 26.30 -7.75
CA ALA A 280 27.92 25.82 -6.36
C ALA A 280 27.65 26.98 -5.38
N ARG A 281 28.22 28.15 -5.62
CA ARG A 281 28.04 29.34 -4.78
C ARG A 281 26.61 29.86 -4.79
N LEU A 282 26.00 29.98 -5.98
CA LEU A 282 24.58 30.34 -6.11
C LEU A 282 23.68 29.33 -5.44
N ASN A 283 23.96 28.02 -5.62
CA ASN A 283 23.18 26.97 -5.01
C ASN A 283 23.22 27.04 -3.48
N GLU A 284 24.36 27.34 -2.88
CA GLU A 284 24.50 27.52 -1.42
C GLU A 284 23.62 28.66 -0.90
N VAL A 285 23.67 29.83 -1.56
CA VAL A 285 22.84 31.00 -1.21
C VAL A 285 21.35 30.71 -1.40
N PHE A 286 20.98 30.19 -2.56
CA PHE A 286 19.56 29.96 -2.88
C PHE A 286 18.96 28.81 -2.04
N THR A 287 19.73 27.80 -1.68
CA THR A 287 19.28 26.74 -0.75
C THR A 287 18.98 27.34 0.63
N ALA A 288 19.79 28.26 1.11
CA ALA A 288 19.51 28.96 2.36
C ALA A 288 18.27 29.85 2.27
N PHE A 289 18.06 30.53 1.14
CA PHE A 289 16.83 31.29 0.88
C PHE A 289 15.60 30.39 0.79
N ASP A 290 15.70 29.24 0.11
CA ASP A 290 14.62 28.24 0.01
C ASP A 290 14.19 27.75 1.42
N ALA A 291 15.14 27.51 2.31
CA ALA A 291 14.85 27.11 3.69
C ALA A 291 14.09 28.20 4.48
N GLN A 292 14.47 29.47 4.34
CA GLN A 292 13.76 30.60 4.96
C GLN A 292 12.37 30.80 4.36
N CYS A 293 12.24 30.69 3.03
CA CYS A 293 10.97 30.79 2.32
C CYS A 293 9.97 29.75 2.82
N ALA A 294 10.41 28.48 2.92
CA ALA A 294 9.60 27.38 3.44
C ALA A 294 9.22 27.59 4.92
N ALA A 295 10.15 28.02 5.77
CA ALA A 295 9.91 28.27 7.19
C ALA A 295 8.87 29.38 7.44
N LEU A 296 8.79 30.37 6.54
CA LEU A 296 7.85 31.47 6.61
C LEU A 296 6.53 31.20 5.86
N GLY A 297 6.39 30.02 5.22
CA GLY A 297 5.22 29.65 4.44
C GLY A 297 4.99 30.59 3.24
N LEU A 298 6.07 30.98 2.58
CA LEU A 298 6.06 31.81 1.38
C LEU A 298 6.27 30.95 0.13
N GLU A 299 5.83 31.46 -1.03
CA GLU A 299 6.01 30.76 -2.29
C GLU A 299 7.21 31.34 -3.08
N LYS A 300 8.21 30.48 -3.31
CA LYS A 300 9.27 30.77 -4.26
C LYS A 300 8.73 30.62 -5.68
N ILE A 301 8.74 31.68 -6.46
CA ILE A 301 8.25 31.65 -7.82
C ILE A 301 9.33 31.18 -8.79
N LYS A 302 10.47 31.84 -8.81
CA LYS A 302 11.60 31.53 -9.72
C LYS A 302 12.87 32.24 -9.34
N THR A 303 13.97 31.78 -9.93
CA THR A 303 15.21 32.57 -10.03
C THR A 303 15.38 33.10 -11.44
N ILE A 304 15.92 34.31 -11.59
CA ILE A 304 16.18 34.95 -12.85
C ILE A 304 17.65 35.38 -12.86
N GLY A 305 18.52 34.50 -13.34
CA GLY A 305 19.98 34.73 -13.19
C GLY A 305 20.39 34.66 -11.71
N ASP A 306 20.89 35.75 -11.17
CA ASP A 306 21.23 35.98 -9.79
C ASP A 306 20.13 36.62 -8.93
N ALA A 307 18.96 36.87 -9.55
CA ALA A 307 17.78 37.36 -8.84
C ALA A 307 16.89 36.25 -8.35
N TYR A 308 16.25 36.47 -7.20
CA TYR A 308 15.35 35.52 -6.51
C TYR A 308 13.98 36.18 -6.29
N MET A 309 12.90 35.54 -6.69
CA MET A 309 11.53 36.03 -6.58
C MET A 309 10.70 35.19 -5.63
N VAL A 310 10.08 35.85 -4.64
CA VAL A 310 9.19 35.28 -3.65
C VAL A 310 7.88 36.04 -3.60
N VAL A 311 6.80 35.33 -3.31
CA VAL A 311 5.47 35.94 -3.10
C VAL A 311 4.83 35.40 -1.83
N GLY A 312 4.20 36.30 -1.07
CA GLY A 312 3.33 35.95 0.04
C GLY A 312 1.86 36.22 -0.32
N GLY A 313 0.96 35.35 0.13
CA GLY A 313 -0.48 35.42 -0.16
C GLY A 313 -0.91 34.62 -1.39
N VAL A 314 -0.01 33.83 -2.00
CA VAL A 314 -0.28 32.87 -3.08
C VAL A 314 0.48 31.57 -2.80
N PRO A 315 0.00 30.41 -3.26
CA PRO A 315 -1.34 30.14 -3.77
C PRO A 315 -2.41 30.19 -2.66
N GLU A 316 -2.02 30.19 -1.41
CA GLU A 316 -2.88 30.29 -0.25
C GLU A 316 -2.94 31.73 0.25
N ARG A 317 -4.17 32.26 0.43
CA ARG A 317 -4.37 33.60 0.97
C ARG A 317 -3.99 33.64 2.45
N ARG A 318 -3.24 34.70 2.84
CA ARG A 318 -2.86 34.94 4.25
C ARG A 318 -2.88 36.44 4.54
N ALA A 319 -3.39 36.81 5.70
CA ALA A 319 -3.51 38.21 6.08
C ALA A 319 -2.16 38.88 6.39
N ASP A 320 -1.18 38.11 6.85
CA ASP A 320 0.16 38.58 7.23
C ASP A 320 1.18 38.49 6.07
N HIS A 321 0.72 38.38 4.82
CA HIS A 321 1.56 38.23 3.63
C HIS A 321 2.70 39.26 3.55
N ALA A 322 2.42 40.54 3.85
CA ALA A 322 3.41 41.59 3.80
C ALA A 322 4.45 41.49 4.93
N VAL A 323 4.00 41.16 6.13
CA VAL A 323 4.90 40.99 7.30
C VAL A 323 5.83 39.80 7.08
N ALA A 324 5.31 38.68 6.59
CA ALA A 324 6.10 37.48 6.31
C ALA A 324 7.15 37.75 5.21
N VAL A 325 6.77 38.46 4.14
CA VAL A 325 7.69 38.78 3.03
C VAL A 325 8.78 39.77 3.48
N VAL A 326 8.46 40.75 4.31
CA VAL A 326 9.49 41.68 4.85
C VAL A 326 10.39 40.96 5.85
N THR A 327 9.88 40.03 6.65
CA THR A 327 10.71 39.14 7.50
C THR A 327 11.67 38.30 6.66
N MET A 328 11.22 37.74 5.56
CA MET A 328 12.06 37.02 4.59
C MET A 328 13.15 37.92 4.02
N ALA A 329 12.82 39.16 3.66
CA ALA A 329 13.79 40.11 3.14
C ALA A 329 14.93 40.40 4.14
N LEU A 330 14.61 40.55 5.42
CA LEU A 330 15.63 40.72 6.47
C LEU A 330 16.46 39.45 6.67
N ALA A 331 15.85 38.27 6.69
CA ALA A 331 16.55 37.00 6.78
C ALA A 331 17.53 36.77 5.60
N MET A 332 17.14 37.16 4.38
CA MET A 332 18.03 37.10 3.20
C MET A 332 19.29 37.95 3.37
N ARG A 333 19.16 39.14 3.98
CA ARG A 333 20.32 39.98 4.31
C ARG A 333 21.27 39.31 5.31
N GLU A 334 20.71 38.68 6.34
CA GLU A 334 21.49 37.93 7.33
C GLU A 334 22.21 36.75 6.71
N VAL A 335 21.54 35.96 5.86
CA VAL A 335 22.14 34.86 5.11
C VAL A 335 23.35 35.36 4.29
N LEU A 336 23.22 36.48 3.57
CA LEU A 336 24.34 37.05 2.76
C LEU A 336 25.47 37.58 3.64
N ALA A 337 25.17 38.18 4.80
CA ALA A 337 26.20 38.61 5.77
C ALA A 337 27.02 37.42 6.25
N ASP A 338 26.39 36.35 6.66
CA ASP A 338 26.99 35.09 7.07
C ASP A 338 27.87 34.46 5.96
N GLN A 339 27.37 34.48 4.73
CA GLN A 339 28.09 33.99 3.56
C GLN A 339 29.35 34.84 3.24
N ARG A 340 29.28 36.16 3.39
CA ARG A 340 30.45 37.02 3.28
C ARG A 340 31.53 36.69 4.29
N GLU A 341 31.13 36.47 5.55
CA GLU A 341 32.10 36.10 6.62
C GLU A 341 32.78 34.77 6.32
N ARG A 342 32.04 33.78 5.84
CA ARG A 342 32.56 32.44 5.54
C ARG A 342 33.51 32.40 4.33
N HIS A 343 33.25 33.17 3.32
CA HIS A 343 33.98 33.08 2.03
C HIS A 343 34.91 34.25 1.77
N GLY A 344 34.86 35.33 2.56
CA GLY A 344 35.70 36.50 2.39
C GLY A 344 35.40 37.28 1.09
N ASP A 345 34.22 37.10 0.53
CA ASP A 345 33.79 37.81 -0.68
C ASP A 345 33.01 39.10 -0.33
N SER A 346 32.75 39.94 -1.33
CA SER A 346 32.05 41.21 -1.18
C SER A 346 30.60 41.18 -1.68
N LEU A 347 29.98 40.02 -1.73
CA LEU A 347 28.59 39.90 -2.18
C LEU A 347 27.65 40.65 -1.22
N ASP A 348 26.72 41.38 -1.80
CA ASP A 348 25.67 42.09 -1.08
C ASP A 348 24.32 41.82 -1.79
N ILE A 349 23.23 42.33 -1.28
CA ILE A 349 21.88 42.07 -1.83
C ILE A 349 21.10 43.39 -1.95
N ARG A 350 20.37 43.54 -3.02
CA ARG A 350 19.34 44.57 -3.17
C ARG A 350 17.99 43.85 -3.08
N ILE A 351 17.10 44.41 -2.30
CA ILE A 351 15.76 43.81 -2.10
C ILE A 351 14.71 44.92 -2.31
N GLY A 352 13.73 44.61 -3.16
CA GLY A 352 12.55 45.43 -3.40
C GLY A 352 11.28 44.66 -3.10
N VAL A 353 10.36 45.30 -2.38
CA VAL A 353 9.08 44.72 -2.00
C VAL A 353 7.92 45.64 -2.36
N HIS A 354 6.87 45.07 -2.91
CA HIS A 354 5.63 45.77 -3.20
C HIS A 354 4.42 44.90 -2.97
N SER A 355 3.32 45.48 -2.47
CA SER A 355 2.06 44.81 -2.15
C SER A 355 0.94 45.35 -3.06
N GLY A 356 0.08 44.43 -3.53
CA GLY A 356 -1.06 44.75 -4.37
C GLY A 356 -1.66 43.51 -5.05
N PRO A 357 -2.62 43.73 -5.97
CA PRO A 357 -3.27 42.61 -6.68
C PRO A 357 -2.34 41.94 -7.69
N VAL A 358 -2.50 40.61 -7.79
CA VAL A 358 -1.76 39.77 -8.76
C VAL A 358 -2.65 38.71 -9.37
N VAL A 359 -2.25 38.18 -10.50
CA VAL A 359 -2.77 36.94 -11.07
C VAL A 359 -1.67 35.88 -10.96
N ALA A 360 -1.98 34.72 -10.40
CA ALA A 360 -1.05 33.63 -10.32
C ALA A 360 -1.62 32.38 -11.01
N GLY A 361 -0.78 31.56 -11.62
CA GLY A 361 -1.24 30.39 -12.34
C GLY A 361 -0.17 29.64 -13.10
N VAL A 362 -0.61 28.75 -14.00
CA VAL A 362 0.27 27.97 -14.87
C VAL A 362 -0.04 28.28 -16.33
N ILE A 363 0.96 28.66 -17.09
CA ILE A 363 0.85 28.95 -18.52
C ILE A 363 1.64 27.94 -19.33
N GLY A 364 1.07 27.53 -20.45
CA GLY A 364 1.69 26.64 -21.42
C GLY A 364 1.33 25.17 -21.22
N THR A 365 1.69 24.35 -22.21
CA THR A 365 1.47 22.89 -22.21
C THR A 365 2.76 22.09 -22.08
N ARG A 366 3.91 22.76 -22.14
CA ARG A 366 5.24 22.16 -21.97
C ARG A 366 6.04 23.02 -21.00
N LYS A 367 6.86 22.36 -20.16
CA LYS A 367 7.66 23.03 -19.12
C LYS A 367 6.80 23.91 -18.23
N PHE A 368 5.81 23.30 -17.58
CA PHE A 368 4.94 23.99 -16.63
C PHE A 368 5.75 24.77 -15.61
N ALA A 369 5.33 26.01 -15.38
CA ALA A 369 5.85 26.83 -14.31
C ALA A 369 4.68 27.58 -13.68
N TYR A 370 4.60 27.53 -12.35
CA TYR A 370 3.72 28.41 -11.61
C TYR A 370 4.37 29.79 -11.56
N ASP A 371 3.68 30.79 -12.04
CA ASP A 371 4.20 32.16 -12.13
C ASP A 371 3.13 33.17 -11.70
N VAL A 372 3.57 34.41 -11.49
CA VAL A 372 2.72 35.49 -11.02
C VAL A 372 2.87 36.69 -11.97
N TRP A 373 1.74 37.28 -12.32
CA TRP A 373 1.66 38.43 -13.25
C TRP A 373 0.88 39.57 -12.63
N GLY A 374 1.15 40.76 -13.10
CA GLY A 374 0.44 41.95 -12.74
C GLY A 374 1.36 43.15 -12.57
N ASP A 375 0.74 44.29 -12.41
CA ASP A 375 1.43 45.57 -12.20
C ASP A 375 2.24 45.55 -10.88
N THR A 376 1.74 44.85 -9.87
CA THR A 376 2.42 44.61 -8.58
C THR A 376 3.79 43.97 -8.76
N VAL A 377 3.90 42.98 -9.63
CA VAL A 377 5.17 42.28 -9.94
C VAL A 377 6.18 43.27 -10.54
N ASN A 378 5.74 44.05 -11.52
CA ASN A 378 6.59 45.05 -12.17
C ASN A 378 7.07 46.11 -11.17
N THR A 379 6.17 46.55 -10.28
CA THR A 379 6.50 47.55 -9.26
C THR A 379 7.51 47.01 -8.25
N ALA A 380 7.35 45.78 -7.79
CA ALA A 380 8.31 45.11 -6.87
C ALA A 380 9.71 45.02 -7.53
N SER A 381 9.80 44.62 -8.79
CA SER A 381 11.06 44.62 -9.55
C SER A 381 11.69 46.02 -9.65
N ARG A 382 10.86 47.07 -9.81
CA ARG A 382 11.38 48.45 -9.79
C ARG A 382 11.85 48.89 -8.40
N MET A 383 11.18 48.45 -7.33
CA MET A 383 11.65 48.68 -5.95
C MET A 383 13.04 48.06 -5.77
N GLU A 384 13.28 46.85 -6.27
CA GLU A 384 14.58 46.18 -6.22
C GLU A 384 15.65 46.97 -7.01
N SER A 385 15.39 47.28 -8.30
CA SER A 385 16.39 47.91 -9.16
C SER A 385 16.84 49.30 -8.68
N HIS A 386 15.98 50.00 -7.92
CA HIS A 386 16.30 51.29 -7.30
C HIS A 386 16.78 51.17 -5.85
N ALA A 387 16.82 49.96 -5.27
CA ALA A 387 17.28 49.77 -3.91
C ALA A 387 18.80 50.00 -3.79
N ARG A 388 19.24 50.42 -2.60
CA ARG A 388 20.66 50.48 -2.27
C ARG A 388 21.16 49.10 -1.87
N PRO A 389 22.40 48.71 -2.22
CA PRO A 389 22.98 47.49 -1.70
C PRO A 389 22.88 47.41 -0.18
N GLY A 390 22.60 46.23 0.35
CA GLY A 390 22.42 45.98 1.76
C GLY A 390 21.09 46.46 2.38
N HIS A 391 20.17 47.01 1.58
CA HIS A 391 18.93 47.57 2.06
C HIS A 391 17.71 46.86 1.49
N VAL A 392 16.66 46.78 2.30
CA VAL A 392 15.31 46.36 1.89
C VAL A 392 14.47 47.59 1.61
N GLN A 393 14.10 47.79 0.35
CA GLN A 393 13.28 48.91 -0.08
C GLN A 393 11.84 48.45 -0.29
N ILE A 394 10.89 49.21 0.26
CA ILE A 394 9.46 48.95 0.13
C ILE A 394 8.71 50.15 -0.42
N SER A 395 7.61 49.90 -1.10
CA SER A 395 6.66 50.95 -1.53
C SER A 395 5.80 51.44 -0.36
N ASP A 396 5.11 52.58 -0.58
CA ASP A 396 4.20 53.15 0.42
C ASP A 396 3.01 52.21 0.72
N GLN A 397 2.52 51.46 -0.29
CA GLN A 397 1.48 50.46 -0.11
C GLN A 397 1.93 49.34 0.87
N THR A 398 3.16 48.84 0.70
CA THR A 398 3.71 47.86 1.62
C THR A 398 3.96 48.45 3.01
N ARG A 399 4.40 49.71 3.08
CA ARG A 399 4.62 50.41 4.35
C ARG A 399 3.39 50.35 5.24
N VAL A 400 2.21 50.69 4.71
CA VAL A 400 0.94 50.69 5.50
C VAL A 400 0.67 49.31 6.15
N LEU A 401 1.03 48.24 5.48
CA LEU A 401 0.79 46.88 5.96
C LEU A 401 1.81 46.44 7.02
N VAL A 402 2.99 47.06 7.08
CA VAL A 402 4.11 46.55 7.92
C VAL A 402 4.59 47.54 8.97
N GLU A 403 4.17 48.80 8.94
CA GLU A 403 4.65 49.86 9.83
C GLU A 403 4.39 49.59 11.33
N ALA A 404 3.41 48.77 11.64
CA ALA A 404 3.17 48.32 13.03
C ALA A 404 4.27 47.38 13.56
N HIS A 405 4.94 46.65 12.68
CA HIS A 405 5.87 45.55 13.00
C HIS A 405 7.33 45.93 12.80
N PHE A 406 7.64 46.86 11.90
CA PHE A 406 9.03 47.19 11.53
C PHE A 406 9.34 48.65 11.70
N ALA A 407 10.58 48.95 12.06
CA ALA A 407 11.14 50.30 12.03
C ALA A 407 11.49 50.65 10.59
N LEU A 408 11.00 51.81 10.12
CA LEU A 408 11.11 52.26 8.74
C LEU A 408 11.78 53.62 8.68
N GLU A 409 12.60 53.84 7.63
CA GLU A 409 13.23 55.10 7.30
C GLU A 409 12.66 55.62 5.97
N ASP A 410 12.25 56.89 5.94
CA ASP A 410 11.78 57.54 4.70
C ASP A 410 12.96 57.77 3.77
N ARG A 411 12.96 57.06 2.64
CA ARG A 411 13.96 57.27 1.57
C ARG A 411 13.65 58.48 0.71
N GLY A 412 12.40 58.94 0.72
CA GLY A 412 11.88 59.94 -0.17
C GLY A 412 11.30 59.38 -1.47
N THR A 413 11.19 60.24 -2.45
CA THR A 413 10.52 59.94 -3.72
C THR A 413 11.53 59.54 -4.78
N ILE A 414 11.20 58.51 -5.54
CA ILE A 414 11.96 58.06 -6.73
C ILE A 414 11.08 58.07 -7.96
N ASP A 415 11.65 58.34 -9.13
CA ASP A 415 10.94 58.22 -10.40
C ASP A 415 10.94 56.79 -10.88
N VAL A 416 9.76 56.17 -10.98
CA VAL A 416 9.58 54.78 -11.38
C VAL A 416 9.01 54.75 -12.80
N LYS A 417 9.74 54.16 -13.71
CA LYS A 417 9.36 54.06 -15.15
C LYS A 417 7.95 53.46 -15.28
N GLY A 418 7.04 54.23 -15.89
CA GLY A 418 5.65 53.86 -16.14
C GLY A 418 4.71 54.05 -14.93
N LYS A 419 5.21 54.60 -13.81
CA LYS A 419 4.44 54.88 -12.57
C LYS A 419 4.58 56.36 -12.14
N GLY A 420 5.59 57.03 -12.63
CA GLY A 420 5.92 58.37 -12.15
C GLY A 420 6.57 58.35 -10.78
N SER A 421 6.36 59.39 -10.02
CA SER A 421 7.02 59.66 -8.74
C SER A 421 6.36 58.80 -7.62
N MET A 422 7.14 57.95 -6.99
CA MET A 422 6.69 57.05 -5.91
C MET A 422 7.48 57.29 -4.63
N ARG A 423 6.81 57.43 -3.49
CA ARG A 423 7.43 57.47 -2.16
C ARG A 423 7.85 56.08 -1.73
N THR A 424 9.05 55.94 -1.20
CA THR A 424 9.65 54.67 -0.83
C THR A 424 10.30 54.74 0.54
N TRP A 425 10.48 53.56 1.16
CA TRP A 425 10.96 53.42 2.53
C TRP A 425 12.02 52.35 2.58
N PHE A 426 12.97 52.48 3.51
CA PHE A 426 13.89 51.44 3.89
C PHE A 426 13.40 50.74 5.16
N VAL A 427 13.47 49.40 5.20
CA VAL A 427 13.20 48.60 6.41
C VAL A 427 14.50 48.49 7.19
N LEU A 428 14.52 49.02 8.41
CA LEU A 428 15.68 48.99 9.30
C LEU A 428 15.77 47.68 10.08
N GLY A 429 14.63 47.15 10.57
CA GLY A 429 14.54 45.93 11.35
C GLY A 429 13.19 45.81 12.06
N PRO A 430 12.96 44.73 12.82
CA PRO A 430 11.77 44.60 13.65
C PRO A 430 11.68 45.72 14.68
N LYS A 431 10.47 46.18 14.99
CA LYS A 431 10.27 47.06 16.14
C LYS A 431 10.49 46.25 17.42
N VAL A 432 11.35 46.76 18.29
CA VAL A 432 11.46 46.18 19.62
C VAL A 432 10.17 46.50 20.36
N SER A 433 9.44 45.46 20.74
CA SER A 433 8.28 45.62 21.63
C SER A 433 8.76 46.28 22.92
N ALA A 434 8.20 47.47 23.21
CA ALA A 434 8.48 48.20 24.44
C ALA A 434 7.85 47.49 25.65
#